data_1696b6ff5cce540976d009799c77bfe7
#
_entry.id   1696b6ff5cce540976d009799c77bfe7
#
_cell.length_a   1.000
_cell.length_b   1.000
_cell.length_c   1.000
_cell.angle_alpha   90.00
_cell.angle_beta   90.00
_cell.angle_gamma   90.00
#
_symmetry.space_group_name_H-M   'P 1'
#
loop_
_entity.id
_entity.type
_entity.pdbx_description
1 polymer ?
#
loop_
_entity_poly.entity_id
_entity_poly.type
_entity_poly.pdbx_seq_one_letter_code
_entity_poly.pdbx_strand_id
1 'polypeptide(L)'
;MPITWLVSLIGSLALIGFPFFSGFYSKDSIIEAVHLSTIPGSGFAYAAVLIGVFITALYSFRMYFLVFEGEYRGGSGQHDHAGHQHHDPHESPMVVWMPLVVLAVLSIVSGAISIESILFGGYFDDVIFVLSSHDVVEKFGEHFHGWLAMGLHGFQTLPFWLALGGVFVAWFLFLYSHRARARLSVFAPITRLL
;
A
#
# COMPACT_ATOMS: atom_id res chain seq x y z
N MET A 1 -12.41 9.11 15.92
CA MET A 1 -12.77 8.80 14.50
C MET A 1 -12.51 7.33 14.16
N PRO A 2 -13.28 6.38 14.72
CA PRO A 2 -13.00 4.95 14.56
C PRO A 2 -13.27 4.42 13.14
N ILE A 3 -14.29 4.92 12.46
CA ILE A 3 -14.63 4.48 11.09
C ILE A 3 -13.57 4.97 10.13
N THR A 4 -13.21 6.26 10.19
CA THR A 4 -12.17 6.85 9.35
C THR A 4 -10.82 6.17 9.58
N TRP A 5 -10.47 5.85 10.82
CA TRP A 5 -9.27 5.10 11.19
C TRP A 5 -9.23 3.72 10.51
N LEU A 6 -10.31 2.94 10.64
CA LEU A 6 -10.39 1.60 10.07
C LEU A 6 -10.33 1.61 8.54
N VAL A 7 -11.08 2.49 7.92
CA VAL A 7 -11.10 2.61 6.43
C VAL A 7 -9.74 3.04 5.90
N SER A 8 -9.06 3.97 6.59
CA SER A 8 -7.69 4.38 6.23
C SER A 8 -6.68 3.24 6.41
N LEU A 9 -6.85 2.40 7.44
CA LEU A 9 -6.03 1.21 7.63
C LEU A 9 -6.21 0.22 6.47
N ILE A 10 -7.47 -0.09 6.11
CA ILE A 10 -7.80 -0.97 4.99
C ILE A 10 -7.19 -0.45 3.69
N GLY A 11 -7.36 0.84 3.40
CA GLY A 11 -6.78 1.49 2.22
C GLY A 11 -5.25 1.43 2.21
N SER A 12 -4.61 1.66 3.36
CA SER A 12 -3.15 1.57 3.49
C SER A 12 -2.63 0.15 3.30
N LEU A 13 -3.32 -0.87 3.84
CA LEU A 13 -2.99 -2.27 3.64
C LEU A 13 -3.16 -2.68 2.17
N ALA A 14 -4.23 -2.25 1.51
CA ALA A 14 -4.42 -2.49 0.08
C ALA A 14 -3.31 -1.83 -0.75
N LEU A 15 -2.93 -0.59 -0.41
CA LEU A 15 -1.89 0.17 -1.11
C LEU A 15 -0.51 -0.49 -1.03
N ILE A 16 -0.12 -0.99 0.13
CA ILE A 16 1.18 -1.67 0.29
C ILE A 16 1.21 -3.05 -0.34
N GLY A 17 0.06 -3.59 -0.74
CA GLY A 17 -0.06 -4.94 -1.29
C GLY A 17 -0.04 -6.02 -0.21
N PHE A 18 -0.79 -5.83 0.87
CA PHE A 18 -0.96 -6.87 1.88
C PHE A 18 -1.78 -8.03 1.31
N PRO A 19 -1.39 -9.30 1.53
CA PRO A 19 -2.10 -10.47 1.01
C PRO A 19 -3.61 -10.42 1.27
N PHE A 20 -4.39 -10.90 0.32
CA PHE A 20 -5.86 -10.88 0.27
C PHE A 20 -6.51 -9.52 -0.03
N PHE A 21 -5.78 -8.44 -0.12
CA PHE A 21 -6.30 -7.16 -0.60
C PHE A 21 -6.14 -7.04 -2.13
N SER A 22 -6.99 -6.26 -2.77
CA SER A 22 -6.97 -6.11 -4.24
C SER A 22 -5.63 -5.59 -4.76
N GLY A 23 -4.98 -4.68 -4.01
CA GLY A 23 -3.67 -4.16 -4.35
C GLY A 23 -2.57 -5.22 -4.31
N PHE A 24 -2.71 -6.28 -3.52
CA PHE A 24 -1.79 -7.42 -3.55
C PHE A 24 -1.85 -8.14 -4.89
N TYR A 25 -3.04 -8.55 -5.34
CA TYR A 25 -3.19 -9.32 -6.57
C TYR A 25 -2.62 -8.62 -7.80
N SER A 26 -2.86 -7.31 -7.95
CA SER A 26 -2.31 -6.55 -9.07
C SER A 26 -0.81 -6.31 -8.93
N LYS A 27 -0.34 -5.91 -7.75
CA LYS A 27 1.06 -5.59 -7.51
C LYS A 27 1.96 -6.82 -7.60
N ASP A 28 1.57 -7.93 -6.97
CA ASP A 28 2.34 -9.17 -6.97
C ASP A 28 2.44 -9.75 -8.38
N SER A 29 1.35 -9.73 -9.16
CA SER A 29 1.37 -10.14 -10.57
C SER A 29 2.34 -9.31 -11.41
N ILE A 30 2.41 -7.99 -11.20
CA ILE A 30 3.36 -7.12 -11.90
C ILE A 30 4.80 -7.44 -11.49
N ILE A 31 5.05 -7.63 -10.20
CA ILE A 31 6.39 -7.95 -9.69
C ILE A 31 6.86 -9.28 -10.26
N GLU A 32 5.99 -10.30 -10.25
CA GLU A 32 6.30 -11.62 -10.79
C GLU A 32 6.51 -11.58 -12.32
N ALA A 33 5.69 -10.81 -13.04
CA ALA A 33 5.88 -10.61 -14.47
C ALA A 33 7.24 -9.96 -14.80
N VAL A 34 7.68 -8.99 -14.01
CA VAL A 34 9.01 -8.36 -14.17
C VAL A 34 10.12 -9.35 -13.82
N HIS A 35 9.93 -10.18 -12.80
CA HIS A 35 10.88 -11.22 -12.37
C HIS A 35 11.08 -12.29 -13.46
N LEU A 36 9.99 -12.76 -14.07
CA LEU A 36 9.99 -13.76 -15.14
C LEU A 36 10.45 -13.22 -16.50
N SER A 37 10.52 -11.90 -16.65
CA SER A 37 10.87 -11.27 -17.90
C SER A 37 12.34 -11.50 -18.28
N THR A 38 12.56 -11.88 -19.53
CA THR A 38 13.91 -12.08 -20.12
C THR A 38 14.44 -10.87 -20.89
N ILE A 39 13.71 -9.74 -20.85
CA ILE A 39 14.09 -8.52 -21.57
C ILE A 39 15.33 -7.89 -20.90
N PRO A 40 16.31 -7.40 -21.71
CA PRO A 40 17.46 -6.69 -21.16
C PRO A 40 17.04 -5.55 -20.23
N GLY A 41 17.56 -5.52 -19.01
CA GLY A 41 17.19 -4.53 -17.98
C GLY A 41 16.11 -4.98 -17.00
N SER A 42 15.48 -6.16 -17.18
CA SER A 42 14.46 -6.68 -16.25
C SER A 42 14.97 -6.80 -14.82
N GLY A 43 16.23 -7.19 -14.62
CA GLY A 43 16.84 -7.26 -13.29
C GLY A 43 16.94 -5.91 -12.58
N PHE A 44 17.25 -4.84 -13.31
CA PHE A 44 17.22 -3.48 -12.76
C PHE A 44 15.79 -3.05 -12.42
N ALA A 45 14.83 -3.31 -13.33
CA ALA A 45 13.42 -3.02 -13.11
C ALA A 45 12.90 -3.77 -11.88
N TYR A 46 13.23 -5.05 -11.73
CA TYR A 46 12.85 -5.85 -10.56
C TYR A 46 13.40 -5.25 -9.25
N ALA A 47 14.67 -4.90 -9.20
CA ALA A 47 15.28 -4.26 -8.05
C ALA A 47 14.61 -2.92 -7.72
N ALA A 48 14.33 -2.09 -8.73
CA ALA A 48 13.65 -0.81 -8.55
C ALA A 48 12.23 -0.98 -8.00
N VAL A 49 11.48 -1.97 -8.48
CA VAL A 49 10.12 -2.27 -7.98
C VAL A 49 10.17 -2.76 -6.54
N LEU A 50 11.11 -3.63 -6.17
CA LEU A 50 11.27 -4.09 -4.78
C LEU A 50 11.60 -2.94 -3.82
N ILE A 51 12.50 -2.04 -4.21
CA ILE A 51 12.78 -0.82 -3.44
C ILE A 51 11.52 0.04 -3.33
N GLY A 52 10.76 0.17 -4.41
CA GLY A 52 9.48 0.87 -4.46
C GLY A 52 8.46 0.30 -3.48
N VAL A 53 8.39 -1.03 -3.31
CA VAL A 53 7.50 -1.69 -2.32
C VAL A 53 7.84 -1.24 -0.90
N PHE A 54 9.13 -1.26 -0.53
CA PHE A 54 9.58 -0.82 0.79
C PHE A 54 9.27 0.67 1.04
N ILE A 55 9.60 1.54 0.07
CA ILE A 55 9.34 2.98 0.18
C ILE A 55 7.84 3.26 0.27
N THR A 56 7.02 2.57 -0.52
CA THR A 56 5.55 2.72 -0.49
C THR A 56 4.99 2.38 0.89
N ALA A 57 5.43 1.28 1.48
CA ALA A 57 5.02 0.89 2.82
C ALA A 57 5.45 1.92 3.87
N LEU A 58 6.69 2.42 3.77
CA LEU A 58 7.24 3.39 4.70
C LEU A 58 6.46 4.71 4.69
N TYR A 59 6.23 5.32 3.50
CA TYR A 59 5.55 6.61 3.47
C TYR A 59 4.05 6.50 3.80
N SER A 60 3.39 5.41 3.38
CA SER A 60 1.97 5.19 3.65
C SER A 60 1.72 5.05 5.16
N PHE A 61 2.51 4.23 5.83
CA PHE A 61 2.38 4.05 7.28
C PHE A 61 2.96 5.21 8.09
N ARG A 62 3.94 5.96 7.57
CA ARG A 62 4.31 7.25 8.15
C ARG A 62 3.10 8.18 8.23
N MET A 63 2.37 8.33 7.12
CA MET A 63 1.15 9.16 7.08
C MET A 63 0.12 8.63 8.08
N TYR A 64 -0.15 7.33 8.05
CA TYR A 64 -1.13 6.69 8.92
C TYR A 64 -0.81 6.93 10.41
N PHE A 65 0.40 6.65 10.85
CA PHE A 65 0.82 6.81 12.24
C PHE A 65 0.82 8.27 12.69
N LEU A 66 1.22 9.21 11.84
CA LEU A 66 1.20 10.63 12.18
C LEU A 66 -0.21 11.20 12.30
N VAL A 67 -1.17 10.67 11.53
CA VAL A 67 -2.55 11.14 11.53
C VAL A 67 -3.37 10.52 12.67
N PHE A 68 -3.21 9.22 12.89
CA PHE A 68 -4.13 8.47 13.77
C PHE A 68 -3.52 8.07 15.12
N GLU A 69 -2.21 7.84 15.19
CA GLU A 69 -1.54 7.30 16.39
C GLU A 69 -0.63 8.35 17.07
N GLY A 70 -0.42 9.51 16.43
CA GLY A 70 0.39 10.60 16.98
C GLY A 70 -0.39 11.46 17.99
N GLU A 71 0.35 12.26 18.79
CA GLU A 71 -0.25 13.25 19.68
C GLU A 71 -1.06 14.29 18.89
N TYR A 72 -2.27 14.57 19.34
CA TYR A 72 -3.13 15.58 18.74
C TYR A 72 -2.50 16.97 18.88
N ARG A 73 -2.23 17.65 17.78
CA ARG A 73 -1.55 18.95 17.73
C ARG A 73 -2.47 20.12 17.39
N GLY A 74 -3.74 19.89 17.24
CA GLY A 74 -4.72 20.88 16.78
C GLY A 74 -5.15 21.92 17.82
N GLY A 75 -4.48 22.01 18.98
CA GLY A 75 -4.86 22.93 20.05
C GLY A 75 -3.73 23.74 20.67
N SER A 76 -2.48 23.66 20.17
CA SER A 76 -1.31 24.30 20.80
C SER A 76 -0.93 25.67 20.20
N GLY A 77 -1.81 26.31 19.45
CA GLY A 77 -1.64 27.70 19.02
C GLY A 77 -1.88 28.67 20.18
N GLN A 78 -0.82 29.17 20.84
CA GLN A 78 -0.88 30.37 21.66
C GLN A 78 -1.35 31.53 20.78
N HIS A 79 -2.26 32.34 21.30
CA HIS A 79 -2.88 33.55 20.77
C HIS A 79 -4.09 33.33 19.84
N ASP A 80 -5.27 33.10 20.47
CA ASP A 80 -6.49 33.64 19.91
C ASP A 80 -7.47 34.10 20.99
N HIS A 81 -7.66 35.41 21.05
CA HIS A 81 -8.68 36.11 21.83
C HIS A 81 -10.08 35.97 21.20
N ALA A 82 -10.43 34.82 20.68
CA ALA A 82 -11.78 34.53 20.24
C ALA A 82 -12.12 33.09 20.62
N GLY A 83 -13.09 32.92 21.47
CA GLY A 83 -13.48 31.67 22.12
C GLY A 83 -13.82 30.51 21.17
N HIS A 84 -12.84 30.00 20.46
CA HIS A 84 -12.95 28.75 19.71
C HIS A 84 -12.86 27.58 20.70
N GLN A 85 -13.97 26.95 20.93
CA GLN A 85 -14.08 25.72 21.70
C GLN A 85 -13.11 24.67 21.08
N HIS A 86 -12.28 24.07 21.91
CA HIS A 86 -11.52 22.88 21.58
C HIS A 86 -12.49 21.79 21.11
N HIS A 87 -12.66 21.63 19.81
CA HIS A 87 -13.41 20.51 19.28
C HIS A 87 -12.46 19.31 19.14
N ASP A 88 -12.67 18.32 19.97
CA ASP A 88 -12.04 17.01 19.80
C ASP A 88 -12.42 16.44 18.40
N PRO A 89 -11.48 15.74 17.73
CA PRO A 89 -11.76 15.14 16.43
C PRO A 89 -12.93 14.16 16.53
N HIS A 90 -14.07 14.52 15.97
CA HIS A 90 -15.26 13.68 15.89
C HIS A 90 -15.40 13.04 14.51
N GLU A 91 -16.20 11.99 14.40
CA GLU A 91 -16.42 11.30 13.14
C GLU A 91 -17.09 12.21 12.11
N SER A 92 -16.70 12.10 10.86
CA SER A 92 -17.31 12.84 9.75
C SER A 92 -18.77 12.43 9.55
N PRO A 93 -19.62 13.31 8.96
CA PRO A 93 -21.01 12.95 8.64
C PRO A 93 -21.08 11.72 7.73
N MET A 94 -22.21 11.00 7.78
CA MET A 94 -22.45 9.76 7.05
C MET A 94 -22.19 9.88 5.54
N VAL A 95 -22.49 11.03 4.96
CA VAL A 95 -22.25 11.32 3.53
C VAL A 95 -20.77 11.20 3.15
N VAL A 96 -19.84 11.41 4.10
CA VAL A 96 -18.39 11.34 3.87
C VAL A 96 -17.87 9.92 4.09
N TRP A 97 -18.21 9.28 5.20
CA TRP A 97 -17.64 7.97 5.50
C TRP A 97 -18.29 6.80 4.75
N MET A 98 -19.58 6.92 4.31
CA MET A 98 -20.24 5.86 3.57
C MET A 98 -19.53 5.48 2.26
N PRO A 99 -19.18 6.43 1.37
CA PRO A 99 -18.40 6.10 0.17
C PRO A 99 -17.05 5.45 0.49
N LEU A 100 -16.40 5.90 1.56
CA LEU A 100 -15.12 5.33 1.97
C LEU A 100 -15.25 3.86 2.43
N VAL A 101 -16.31 3.53 3.14
CA VAL A 101 -16.60 2.13 3.52
C VAL A 101 -16.85 1.26 2.29
N VAL A 102 -17.63 1.76 1.32
CA VAL A 102 -17.85 1.03 0.05
C VAL A 102 -16.53 0.77 -0.67
N LEU A 103 -15.68 1.78 -0.78
CA LEU A 103 -14.34 1.63 -1.39
C LEU A 103 -13.46 0.66 -0.60
N ALA A 104 -13.52 0.68 0.74
CA ALA A 104 -12.77 -0.24 1.58
C ALA A 104 -13.21 -1.70 1.37
N VAL A 105 -14.51 -1.96 1.27
CA VAL A 105 -15.03 -3.29 0.94
C VAL A 105 -14.56 -3.73 -0.44
N LEU A 106 -14.68 -2.87 -1.44
CA LEU A 106 -14.20 -3.18 -2.79
C LEU A 106 -12.69 -3.43 -2.83
N SER A 107 -11.89 -2.71 -2.05
CA SER A 107 -10.45 -2.92 -2.00
C SER A 107 -10.03 -4.23 -1.31
N ILE A 108 -10.92 -4.88 -0.58
CA ILE A 108 -10.70 -6.24 -0.08
C ILE A 108 -11.12 -7.28 -1.12
N VAL A 109 -12.28 -7.10 -1.76
CA VAL A 109 -12.97 -8.17 -2.47
C VAL A 109 -12.64 -8.20 -3.96
N SER A 110 -12.46 -7.03 -4.62
CA SER A 110 -12.37 -6.95 -6.07
C SER A 110 -11.18 -7.73 -6.66
N GLY A 111 -10.03 -7.72 -6.00
CA GLY A 111 -8.85 -8.43 -6.48
C GLY A 111 -9.06 -9.94 -6.55
N ALA A 112 -9.62 -10.52 -5.48
CA ALA A 112 -9.89 -11.96 -5.42
C ALA A 112 -10.88 -12.43 -6.48
N ILE A 113 -11.90 -11.61 -6.77
CA ILE A 113 -12.92 -11.95 -7.79
C ILE A 113 -12.38 -11.79 -9.20
N SER A 114 -11.54 -10.77 -9.43
CA SER A 114 -11.16 -10.34 -10.77
C SER A 114 -9.89 -11.00 -11.30
N ILE A 115 -8.98 -11.44 -10.42
CA ILE A 115 -7.65 -11.92 -10.81
C ILE A 115 -7.70 -13.03 -11.85
N GLU A 116 -8.54 -14.04 -11.64
CA GLU A 116 -8.65 -15.19 -12.51
C GLU A 116 -9.19 -14.81 -13.89
N SER A 117 -10.30 -14.08 -13.94
CA SER A 117 -10.94 -13.70 -15.20
C SER A 117 -10.11 -12.69 -16.01
N ILE A 118 -9.42 -11.77 -15.34
CA ILE A 118 -8.66 -10.70 -16.03
C ILE A 118 -7.31 -11.19 -16.53
N LEU A 119 -6.55 -11.94 -15.72
CA LEU A 119 -5.20 -12.38 -16.10
C LEU A 119 -5.18 -13.72 -16.81
N PHE A 120 -6.06 -14.66 -16.44
CA PHE A 120 -5.99 -16.04 -16.93
C PHE A 120 -7.25 -16.47 -17.71
N GLY A 121 -8.32 -15.70 -17.66
CA GLY A 121 -9.60 -16.01 -18.27
C GLY A 121 -9.81 -15.51 -19.70
N GLY A 122 -8.74 -15.03 -20.35
CA GLY A 122 -8.84 -14.56 -21.74
C GLY A 122 -9.62 -13.25 -21.93
N TYR A 123 -9.83 -12.46 -20.85
CA TYR A 123 -10.59 -11.20 -20.93
C TYR A 123 -10.02 -10.20 -21.93
N PHE A 124 -8.71 -10.23 -22.14
CA PHE A 124 -7.99 -9.36 -23.07
C PHE A 124 -7.55 -10.08 -24.35
N ASP A 125 -8.00 -11.32 -24.60
CA ASP A 125 -7.77 -12.00 -25.85
C ASP A 125 -8.31 -11.15 -27.01
N ASP A 126 -7.64 -11.16 -28.12
CA ASP A 126 -7.96 -10.34 -29.31
C ASP A 126 -7.84 -8.80 -29.13
N VAL A 127 -7.59 -8.29 -27.91
CA VAL A 127 -7.41 -6.86 -27.62
C VAL A 127 -5.93 -6.52 -27.42
N ILE A 128 -5.21 -7.35 -26.68
CA ILE A 128 -3.80 -7.17 -26.40
C ILE A 128 -3.00 -8.30 -27.06
N PHE A 129 -2.20 -7.94 -28.07
CA PHE A 129 -1.30 -8.90 -28.71
C PHE A 129 0.00 -8.99 -27.93
N VAL A 130 0.31 -10.17 -27.41
CA VAL A 130 1.57 -10.49 -26.75
C VAL A 130 2.36 -11.46 -27.62
N LEU A 131 3.65 -11.14 -27.86
CA LEU A 131 4.53 -12.04 -28.58
C LEU A 131 4.84 -13.26 -27.70
N SER A 132 4.71 -14.47 -28.24
CA SER A 132 4.89 -15.72 -27.46
C SER A 132 6.27 -15.81 -26.76
N SER A 133 7.31 -15.17 -27.31
CA SER A 133 8.63 -15.08 -26.66
C SER A 133 8.64 -14.20 -25.40
N HIS A 134 7.66 -13.32 -25.24
CA HIS A 134 7.55 -12.37 -24.14
C HIS A 134 6.31 -12.60 -23.26
N ASP A 135 5.59 -13.70 -23.50
CA ASP A 135 4.40 -14.03 -22.69
C ASP A 135 4.82 -14.58 -21.33
N VAL A 136 4.87 -13.67 -20.37
CA VAL A 136 5.15 -13.98 -18.97
C VAL A 136 3.88 -14.37 -18.21
N VAL A 137 2.70 -13.99 -18.73
CA VAL A 137 1.41 -14.30 -18.09
C VAL A 137 1.09 -15.79 -18.26
N GLU A 138 1.39 -16.38 -19.43
CA GLU A 138 1.27 -17.82 -19.65
C GLU A 138 2.12 -18.61 -18.65
N LYS A 139 3.39 -18.24 -18.49
CA LYS A 139 4.31 -18.88 -17.52
C LYS A 139 3.85 -18.73 -16.06
N PHE A 140 3.31 -17.57 -15.73
CA PHE A 140 2.75 -17.32 -14.40
C PHE A 140 1.48 -18.14 -14.18
N GLY A 141 0.65 -18.30 -15.23
CA GLY A 141 -0.58 -19.09 -15.21
C GLY A 141 -0.38 -20.57 -14.90
N GLU A 142 0.75 -21.16 -15.31
CA GLU A 142 1.11 -22.56 -14.98
C GLU A 142 1.22 -22.81 -13.47
N HIS A 143 1.54 -21.80 -12.69
CA HIS A 143 1.68 -21.86 -11.23
C HIS A 143 0.46 -21.29 -10.49
N PHE A 144 -0.54 -20.80 -11.21
CA PHE A 144 -1.72 -20.22 -10.59
C PHE A 144 -2.71 -21.31 -10.13
N HIS A 145 -2.89 -21.43 -8.82
CA HIS A 145 -3.78 -22.40 -8.18
C HIS A 145 -5.00 -21.72 -7.53
N GLY A 146 -5.43 -20.59 -8.08
CA GLY A 146 -6.55 -19.80 -7.58
C GLY A 146 -6.14 -18.66 -6.62
N TRP A 147 -7.06 -17.72 -6.43
CA TRP A 147 -6.84 -16.51 -5.63
C TRP A 147 -6.42 -16.79 -4.18
N LEU A 148 -6.97 -17.87 -3.57
CA LEU A 148 -6.67 -18.24 -2.19
C LEU A 148 -5.21 -18.73 -2.04
N ALA A 149 -4.79 -19.61 -2.97
CA ALA A 149 -3.43 -20.13 -2.97
C ALA A 149 -2.40 -19.03 -3.20
N MET A 150 -2.70 -18.10 -4.13
CA MET A 150 -1.87 -16.93 -4.40
C MET A 150 -1.76 -16.03 -3.16
N GLY A 151 -2.88 -15.76 -2.46
CA GLY A 151 -2.89 -14.98 -1.23
C GLY A 151 -2.07 -15.62 -0.10
N LEU A 152 -2.13 -16.95 0.07
CA LEU A 152 -1.34 -17.66 1.06
C LEU A 152 0.16 -17.69 0.70
N HIS A 153 0.47 -17.91 -0.58
CA HIS A 153 1.84 -17.84 -1.08
C HIS A 153 2.46 -16.46 -0.87
N GLY A 154 1.65 -15.41 -0.97
CA GLY A 154 2.07 -14.01 -0.79
C GLY A 154 2.82 -13.75 0.51
N PHE A 155 2.49 -14.44 1.60
CA PHE A 155 3.21 -14.31 2.88
C PHE A 155 4.66 -14.83 2.84
N GLN A 156 5.00 -15.64 1.85
CA GLN A 156 6.34 -16.21 1.69
C GLN A 156 7.21 -15.39 0.73
N THR A 157 6.61 -14.44 0.01
CA THR A 157 7.30 -13.65 -1.01
C THR A 157 8.17 -12.55 -0.42
N LEU A 158 9.25 -12.22 -1.12
CA LEU A 158 10.16 -11.13 -0.74
C LEU A 158 9.45 -9.76 -0.67
N PRO A 159 8.56 -9.39 -1.61
CA PRO A 159 7.79 -8.14 -1.54
C PRO A 159 7.01 -7.97 -0.24
N PHE A 160 6.40 -9.03 0.29
CA PHE A 160 5.67 -8.97 1.56
C PHE A 160 6.59 -8.59 2.73
N TRP A 161 7.75 -9.22 2.84
CA TRP A 161 8.71 -8.94 3.92
C TRP A 161 9.32 -7.54 3.80
N LEU A 162 9.53 -7.04 2.57
CA LEU A 162 9.97 -5.67 2.34
C LEU A 162 8.89 -4.66 2.73
N ALA A 163 7.62 -4.92 2.39
CA ALA A 163 6.51 -4.08 2.82
C ALA A 163 6.39 -4.06 4.35
N LEU A 164 6.46 -5.23 5.00
CA LEU A 164 6.43 -5.33 6.46
C LEU A 164 7.63 -4.60 7.10
N GLY A 165 8.82 -4.70 6.51
CA GLY A 165 10.00 -3.95 6.92
C GLY A 165 9.79 -2.44 6.83
N GLY A 166 9.17 -1.94 5.75
CA GLY A 166 8.81 -0.53 5.60
C GLY A 166 7.83 -0.04 6.66
N VAL A 167 6.80 -0.84 6.96
CA VAL A 167 5.85 -0.56 8.05
C VAL A 167 6.55 -0.52 9.41
N PHE A 168 7.42 -1.50 9.68
CA PHE A 168 8.17 -1.57 10.94
C PHE A 168 9.09 -0.35 11.13
N VAL A 169 9.80 0.05 10.08
CA VAL A 169 10.65 1.24 10.11
C VAL A 169 9.82 2.50 10.34
N ALA A 170 8.66 2.62 9.68
CA ALA A 170 7.74 3.73 9.92
C ALA A 170 7.26 3.76 11.37
N TRP A 171 6.82 2.63 11.91
CA TRP A 171 6.41 2.50 13.30
C TRP A 171 7.52 2.91 14.29
N PHE A 172 8.72 2.37 14.09
CA PHE A 172 9.86 2.66 14.96
C PHE A 172 10.26 4.14 14.93
N LEU A 173 10.33 4.75 13.74
CA LEU A 173 10.75 6.15 13.60
C LEU A 173 9.69 7.14 14.09
N PHE A 174 8.42 6.87 13.86
CA PHE A 174 7.36 7.88 14.07
C PHE A 174 6.58 7.69 15.37
N LEU A 175 6.52 6.49 15.93
CA LEU A 175 5.87 6.24 17.23
C LEU A 175 6.88 6.02 18.36
N TYR A 176 7.85 5.13 18.17
CA TYR A 176 8.70 4.71 19.27
C TYR A 176 9.86 5.68 19.55
N SER A 177 10.52 6.22 18.53
CA SER A 177 11.75 7.00 18.72
C SER A 177 11.57 8.48 18.43
N HIS A 178 11.14 9.26 19.44
CA HIS A 178 11.19 10.74 19.40
C HIS A 178 12.63 11.27 19.18
N ARG A 179 13.64 10.55 19.66
CA ARG A 179 15.07 10.93 19.55
C ARG A 179 15.64 10.70 18.15
N ALA A 180 15.18 9.67 17.42
CA ALA A 180 15.59 9.42 16.04
C ALA A 180 15.07 10.51 15.08
N ARG A 181 13.87 11.04 15.33
CA ARG A 181 13.33 12.20 14.57
C ARG A 181 14.20 13.43 14.68
N ALA A 182 14.72 13.73 15.88
CA ALA A 182 15.60 14.88 16.11
C ALA A 182 16.94 14.73 15.36
N ARG A 183 17.46 13.52 15.20
CA ARG A 183 18.68 13.26 14.42
C ARG A 183 18.45 13.31 12.92
N LEU A 184 17.30 12.86 12.44
CA LEU A 184 16.94 12.94 11.03
C LEU A 184 16.61 14.36 10.58
N SER A 185 16.21 15.26 11.49
CA SER A 185 16.03 16.68 11.20
C SER A 185 17.34 17.40 10.83
N VAL A 186 18.50 16.83 11.15
CA VAL A 186 19.80 17.33 10.68
C VAL A 186 19.97 17.15 9.17
N PHE A 187 19.25 16.17 8.56
CA PHE A 187 19.14 15.99 7.10
C PHE A 187 17.97 16.79 6.50
N ALA A 188 17.41 17.74 7.24
CA ALA A 188 16.27 18.58 6.86
C ALA A 188 16.37 19.33 5.52
N PRO A 189 17.56 19.68 4.96
CA PRO A 189 17.57 20.30 3.64
C PRO A 189 17.05 19.35 2.53
N ILE A 190 17.16 18.03 2.72
CA ILE A 190 16.68 17.04 1.74
C ILE A 190 15.18 16.74 1.93
N THR A 191 14.67 16.81 3.17
CA THR A 191 13.26 16.53 3.46
C THR A 191 12.32 17.72 3.22
N ARG A 192 12.83 18.91 2.92
CA ARG A 192 12.02 20.06 2.47
C ARG A 192 11.66 20.00 0.98
N LEU A 193 12.25 19.06 0.24
CA LEU A 193 11.99 18.83 -1.18
C LEU A 193 11.06 17.63 -1.44
N LEU A 194 10.66 16.91 -0.42
CA LEU A 194 9.66 15.83 -0.41
C LEU A 194 8.49 16.19 0.52
#